data_b58f204793fc19ff0da53472c29e7ebb
#
_entry.id   b58f204793fc19ff0da53472c29e7ebb
#
_cell.length_a   1.000
_cell.length_b   1.000
_cell.length_c   1.000
_cell.angle_alpha   90.00
_cell.angle_beta   90.00
_cell.angle_gamma   90.00
#
_symmetry.space_group_name_H-M   'P 1'
#
loop_
_entity.id
_entity.type
_entity.pdbx_description
1 polymer ?
#
loop_
_entity_poly.entity_id
_entity_poly.type
_entity_poly.pdbx_seq_one_letter_code
_entity_poly.pdbx_strand_id
1 'polypeptide(L)'
;MNGAYFKDFRKWLLDECSLDVIAVYGSRQEHFKDMYILQEIMLLKVSKRPQTRSVTIYGNITPVRSLGSQPSVQASLDSITLGRDRILCIQQQDSRLSEFKSLEAQGLWVSTGKLVWFRNRDLLSENKPVDGYPLYWADNQNGLMTQHPIECDREQWVTSNATDRNVLLPAGDYCIVNRFSAKEQLHRIHASYLSSNVEFAADNKLNYIHQGTSRKTIPLNSDVARGLTLWLSTTIIDNWYRQISGSTQVNATDLRQLPCPSKEQLIQLSRLLPTDIYASQSLIDQTVGGLFSWTKAS
;
A
#
# COMPACT_ATOMS: atom_id res chain seq x y z
N MET A 1 -11.31 6.96 -8.26
CA MET A 1 -11.08 6.30 -9.57
C MET A 1 -9.99 5.21 -9.55
N ASN A 2 -9.01 5.24 -8.63
CA ASN A 2 -7.92 4.27 -8.63
C ASN A 2 -8.28 2.88 -8.07
N GLY A 3 -9.34 2.78 -7.25
CA GLY A 3 -9.77 1.50 -6.67
C GLY A 3 -10.02 0.40 -7.71
N ALA A 4 -9.90 -0.85 -7.27
CA ALA A 4 -10.02 -2.04 -8.13
C ALA A 4 -11.35 -2.13 -8.87
N TYR A 5 -12.46 -1.68 -8.24
CA TYR A 5 -13.78 -1.65 -8.86
C TYR A 5 -13.89 -0.73 -10.08
N PHE A 6 -13.02 0.28 -10.17
CA PHE A 6 -13.02 1.25 -11.28
C PHE A 6 -12.06 0.87 -12.40
N LYS A 7 -11.42 -0.29 -12.34
CA LYS A 7 -10.41 -0.70 -13.31
C LYS A 7 -10.94 -0.69 -14.75
N ASP A 8 -12.05 -1.39 -14.97
CA ASP A 8 -12.64 -1.51 -16.31
C ASP A 8 -13.24 -0.19 -16.79
N PHE A 9 -13.90 0.56 -15.89
CA PHE A 9 -14.38 1.90 -16.18
C PHE A 9 -13.25 2.86 -16.55
N ARG A 10 -12.15 2.85 -15.78
CA ARG A 10 -10.97 3.68 -16.06
C ARG A 10 -10.34 3.32 -17.39
N LYS A 11 -10.20 2.02 -17.67
CA LYS A 11 -9.68 1.55 -18.95
C LYS A 11 -10.55 2.07 -20.10
N TRP A 12 -11.85 1.80 -20.06
CA TRP A 12 -12.80 2.27 -21.05
C TRP A 12 -12.73 3.79 -21.25
N LEU A 13 -12.76 4.57 -20.16
CA LEU A 13 -12.73 6.03 -20.23
C LEU A 13 -11.46 6.54 -20.92
N LEU A 14 -10.31 5.97 -20.60
CA LEU A 14 -9.01 6.41 -21.13
C LEU A 14 -8.73 5.88 -22.55
N ASP A 15 -9.44 4.85 -22.99
CA ASP A 15 -9.34 4.32 -24.36
C ASP A 15 -10.30 5.08 -25.32
N GLU A 16 -11.50 5.46 -24.85
CA GLU A 16 -12.54 6.04 -25.69
C GLU A 16 -12.58 7.59 -25.65
N CYS A 17 -11.99 8.20 -24.63
CA CYS A 17 -12.09 9.63 -24.40
C CYS A 17 -10.73 10.29 -24.17
N SER A 18 -10.63 11.55 -24.60
CA SER A 18 -9.57 12.45 -24.14
C SER A 18 -9.90 12.91 -22.72
N LEU A 19 -8.94 12.77 -21.82
CA LEU A 19 -8.99 13.36 -20.48
C LEU A 19 -8.41 14.79 -20.58
N ASP A 20 -9.27 15.80 -20.51
CA ASP A 20 -8.86 17.18 -20.71
C ASP A 20 -8.48 17.87 -19.39
N VAL A 21 -9.25 17.63 -18.32
CA VAL A 21 -9.03 18.24 -17.00
C VAL A 21 -9.27 17.23 -15.88
N ILE A 22 -8.39 17.27 -14.88
CA ILE A 22 -8.58 16.63 -13.57
C ILE A 22 -8.54 17.73 -12.51
N ALA A 23 -9.55 17.78 -11.64
CA ALA A 23 -9.56 18.69 -10.51
C ALA A 23 -9.91 17.90 -9.24
N VAL A 24 -9.03 17.95 -8.23
CA VAL A 24 -9.19 17.21 -6.98
C VAL A 24 -9.38 18.18 -5.81
N TYR A 25 -10.43 17.97 -5.05
CA TYR A 25 -10.69 18.75 -3.84
C TYR A 25 -9.73 18.38 -2.71
N GLY A 26 -9.22 19.39 -2.02
CA GLY A 26 -8.24 19.20 -0.95
C GLY A 26 -8.83 18.58 0.32
N SER A 27 -10.09 18.93 0.63
CA SER A 27 -10.78 18.46 1.83
C SER A 27 -11.79 17.36 1.54
N ARG A 28 -11.77 16.30 2.36
CA ARG A 28 -12.78 15.23 2.35
C ARG A 28 -14.02 15.55 3.20
N GLN A 29 -13.92 16.55 4.06
CA GLN A 29 -14.96 16.91 5.04
C GLN A 29 -15.91 17.98 4.56
N GLU A 30 -15.44 18.93 3.74
CA GLU A 30 -16.18 20.15 3.43
C GLU A 30 -17.49 19.92 2.66
N HIS A 31 -17.52 18.92 1.75
CA HIS A 31 -18.67 18.72 0.87
C HIS A 31 -19.85 17.97 1.51
N PHE A 32 -19.57 17.12 2.50
CA PHE A 32 -20.56 16.27 3.16
C PHE A 32 -20.49 16.39 4.69
N LYS A 33 -20.12 17.58 5.16
CA LYS A 33 -19.92 17.85 6.59
C LYS A 33 -21.16 17.54 7.42
N ASP A 34 -22.32 17.89 6.93
CA ASP A 34 -23.60 17.68 7.63
C ASP A 34 -24.03 16.21 7.66
N MET A 35 -23.45 15.38 6.79
CA MET A 35 -23.72 13.93 6.72
C MET A 35 -22.67 13.08 7.44
N TYR A 36 -21.63 13.70 8.03
CA TYR A 36 -20.49 12.99 8.64
C TYR A 36 -19.79 12.02 7.69
N ILE A 37 -19.84 12.28 6.37
CA ILE A 37 -19.22 11.43 5.35
C ILE A 37 -17.89 12.02 4.94
N LEU A 38 -16.84 11.20 5.01
CA LEU A 38 -15.51 11.50 4.50
C LEU A 38 -15.38 10.97 3.08
N GLN A 39 -15.56 11.85 2.08
CA GLN A 39 -15.51 11.46 0.67
C GLN A 39 -14.53 12.34 -0.10
N GLU A 40 -13.59 11.71 -0.78
CA GLU A 40 -12.73 12.40 -1.76
C GLU A 40 -13.54 12.71 -3.03
N ILE A 41 -13.45 13.92 -3.50
CA ILE A 41 -14.16 14.39 -4.71
C ILE A 41 -13.14 14.75 -5.78
N MET A 42 -13.41 14.28 -6.99
CA MET A 42 -12.64 14.60 -8.18
C MET A 42 -13.61 14.96 -9.30
N LEU A 43 -13.32 16.06 -9.99
CA LEU A 43 -14.02 16.45 -11.22
C LEU A 43 -13.16 16.08 -12.43
N LEU A 44 -13.80 15.50 -13.44
CA LEU A 44 -13.17 15.17 -14.70
C LEU A 44 -13.88 15.92 -15.82
N LYS A 45 -13.10 16.56 -16.70
CA LYS A 45 -13.58 16.99 -18.03
C LYS A 45 -13.02 16.02 -19.05
N VAL A 46 -13.91 15.40 -19.81
CA VAL A 46 -13.57 14.45 -20.86
C VAL A 46 -14.21 14.86 -22.18
N SER A 47 -13.58 14.56 -23.30
CA SER A 47 -14.09 14.77 -24.64
C SER A 47 -14.09 13.46 -25.41
N LYS A 48 -15.15 13.18 -26.17
CA LYS A 48 -15.25 11.97 -27.00
C LYS A 48 -14.37 12.11 -28.25
N ARG A 49 -13.07 11.93 -28.05
CA ARG A 49 -12.01 11.98 -29.07
C ARG A 49 -10.76 11.29 -28.55
N PRO A 50 -9.81 10.87 -29.39
CA PRO A 50 -8.51 10.36 -28.95
C PRO A 50 -7.76 11.41 -28.11
N GLN A 51 -6.92 10.94 -27.19
CA GLN A 51 -6.06 11.80 -26.42
C GLN A 51 -4.96 12.41 -27.29
N THR A 52 -5.02 13.71 -27.53
CA THR A 52 -4.07 14.45 -28.38
C THR A 52 -3.40 15.61 -27.67
N ARG A 53 -3.86 15.98 -26.48
CA ARG A 53 -3.39 17.12 -25.71
C ARG A 53 -2.95 16.69 -24.32
N SER A 54 -2.19 17.57 -23.67
CA SER A 54 -1.88 17.42 -22.24
C SER A 54 -3.16 17.53 -21.39
N VAL A 55 -3.12 16.87 -20.25
CA VAL A 55 -4.17 16.94 -19.23
C VAL A 55 -3.87 18.13 -18.33
N THR A 56 -4.86 18.98 -18.07
CA THR A 56 -4.76 20.08 -17.11
C THR A 56 -5.14 19.55 -15.72
N ILE A 57 -4.27 19.70 -14.75
CA ILE A 57 -4.45 19.17 -13.39
C ILE A 57 -4.54 20.32 -12.39
N TYR A 58 -5.62 20.34 -11.62
CA TYR A 58 -5.82 21.20 -10.47
C TYR A 58 -5.82 20.34 -9.21
N GLY A 59 -4.81 20.54 -8.35
CA GLY A 59 -4.72 19.85 -7.05
C GLY A 59 -5.22 20.74 -5.91
N ASN A 60 -5.78 20.10 -4.88
CA ASN A 60 -6.19 20.78 -3.64
C ASN A 60 -7.12 21.98 -3.84
N ILE A 61 -8.07 21.89 -4.79
CA ILE A 61 -9.04 22.97 -5.01
C ILE A 61 -9.98 23.11 -3.80
N THR A 62 -10.42 24.33 -3.57
CA THR A 62 -11.42 24.65 -2.54
C THR A 62 -12.77 24.99 -3.19
N PRO A 63 -13.91 24.76 -2.50
CA PRO A 63 -15.24 25.02 -3.08
C PRO A 63 -15.49 26.48 -3.45
N VAL A 64 -14.75 27.42 -2.85
CA VAL A 64 -15.01 28.87 -2.93
C VAL A 64 -14.32 29.52 -4.13
N ARG A 65 -13.41 28.84 -4.82
CA ARG A 65 -12.65 29.43 -5.92
C ARG A 65 -13.02 28.82 -7.26
N SER A 66 -13.14 29.65 -8.30
CA SER A 66 -13.26 29.14 -9.68
C SER A 66 -11.99 28.39 -10.10
N LEU A 67 -12.11 27.35 -10.94
CA LEU A 67 -10.97 26.61 -11.43
C LEU A 67 -9.94 27.50 -12.13
N GLY A 68 -10.39 28.51 -12.87
CA GLY A 68 -9.49 29.41 -13.61
C GLY A 68 -8.57 30.27 -12.72
N SER A 69 -8.86 30.40 -11.42
CA SER A 69 -8.03 31.13 -10.46
C SER A 69 -7.09 30.22 -9.65
N GLN A 70 -7.14 28.90 -9.88
CA GLN A 70 -6.31 27.92 -9.17
C GLN A 70 -5.03 27.62 -9.97
N PRO A 71 -3.91 27.37 -9.28
CA PRO A 71 -2.72 26.89 -9.96
C PRO A 71 -3.00 25.52 -10.62
N SER A 72 -2.50 25.35 -11.84
CA SER A 72 -2.65 24.11 -12.59
C SER A 72 -1.31 23.65 -13.16
N VAL A 73 -1.22 22.35 -13.39
CA VAL A 73 -0.07 21.70 -14.03
C VAL A 73 -0.55 21.04 -15.32
N GLN A 74 0.27 21.10 -16.37
CA GLN A 74 0.05 20.35 -17.61
C GLN A 74 0.90 19.09 -17.61
N ALA A 75 0.28 17.95 -17.88
CA ALA A 75 0.95 16.66 -17.93
C ALA A 75 0.48 15.80 -19.11
N SER A 76 1.34 14.96 -19.65
CA SER A 76 0.90 13.94 -20.61
C SER A 76 0.10 12.85 -19.90
N LEU A 77 -0.85 12.20 -20.58
CA LEU A 77 -1.60 11.10 -19.97
C LEU A 77 -0.67 9.98 -19.50
N ASP A 78 0.37 9.68 -20.27
CA ASP A 78 1.33 8.62 -19.92
C ASP A 78 2.15 8.95 -18.65
N SER A 79 2.47 10.23 -18.43
CA SER A 79 3.21 10.64 -17.25
C SER A 79 2.40 10.59 -15.95
N ILE A 80 1.07 10.55 -16.04
CA ILE A 80 0.17 10.52 -14.90
C ILE A 80 -0.58 9.17 -14.76
N THR A 81 -0.21 8.16 -15.55
CA THR A 81 -0.76 6.81 -15.46
C THR A 81 0.31 5.80 -15.11
N LEU A 82 0.01 4.91 -14.15
CA LEU A 82 0.94 3.92 -13.63
C LEU A 82 0.48 2.51 -13.96
N GLY A 83 1.43 1.68 -14.40
CA GLY A 83 1.25 0.26 -14.63
C GLY A 83 0.16 -0.09 -15.66
N ARG A 84 -0.04 -1.39 -15.86
CA ARG A 84 -1.04 -1.91 -16.83
C ARG A 84 -2.49 -1.54 -16.48
N ASP A 85 -2.77 -1.27 -15.21
CA ASP A 85 -4.10 -0.89 -14.74
C ASP A 85 -4.36 0.61 -14.86
N ARG A 86 -3.38 1.37 -15.41
CA ARG A 86 -3.43 2.82 -15.67
C ARG A 86 -3.94 3.61 -14.45
N ILE A 87 -3.37 3.33 -13.27
CA ILE A 87 -3.68 4.06 -12.04
C ILE A 87 -3.27 5.52 -12.21
N LEU A 88 -4.17 6.45 -11.91
CA LEU A 88 -3.90 7.88 -12.03
C LEU A 88 -3.04 8.37 -10.87
N CYS A 89 -1.87 8.94 -11.19
CA CYS A 89 -0.96 9.61 -10.26
C CYS A 89 -0.80 11.06 -10.72
N ILE A 90 -1.59 11.95 -10.13
CA ILE A 90 -1.75 13.32 -10.62
C ILE A 90 -0.82 14.34 -9.99
N GLN A 91 -0.04 13.95 -8.99
CA GLN A 91 0.95 14.82 -8.36
C GLN A 91 2.33 14.55 -8.95
N GLN A 92 3.18 15.57 -8.92
CA GLN A 92 4.57 15.40 -9.34
C GLN A 92 5.27 14.39 -8.44
N GLN A 93 5.80 13.34 -9.05
CA GLN A 93 6.55 12.32 -8.32
C GLN A 93 7.89 12.88 -7.84
N ASP A 94 8.32 12.41 -6.68
CA ASP A 94 9.66 12.73 -6.19
C ASP A 94 10.71 12.15 -7.14
N SER A 95 11.59 13.03 -7.67
CA SER A 95 12.60 12.64 -8.65
C SER A 95 13.56 11.56 -8.13
N ARG A 96 13.75 11.49 -6.80
CA ARG A 96 14.56 10.46 -6.14
C ARG A 96 14.02 9.04 -6.35
N LEU A 97 12.73 8.91 -6.66
CA LEU A 97 12.07 7.63 -6.90
C LEU A 97 11.97 7.26 -8.39
N SER A 98 12.38 8.14 -9.29
CA SER A 98 12.19 7.98 -10.74
C SER A 98 12.90 6.76 -11.34
N GLU A 99 14.00 6.32 -10.76
CA GLU A 99 14.79 5.17 -11.23
C GLU A 99 14.31 3.83 -10.66
N PHE A 100 13.45 3.84 -9.64
CA PHE A 100 12.98 2.61 -9.03
C PHE A 100 11.83 2.00 -9.83
N LYS A 101 11.94 0.72 -10.11
CA LYS A 101 10.83 -0.06 -10.69
C LYS A 101 9.75 -0.30 -9.63
N SER A 102 8.54 -0.61 -10.08
CA SER A 102 7.48 -1.01 -9.14
C SER A 102 7.78 -2.35 -8.44
N LEU A 103 7.15 -2.59 -7.27
CA LEU A 103 7.21 -3.89 -6.59
C LEU A 103 6.92 -5.05 -7.55
N GLU A 104 5.84 -4.93 -8.35
CA GLU A 104 5.47 -5.95 -9.33
C GLU A 104 6.56 -6.17 -10.38
N ALA A 105 7.19 -5.11 -10.86
CA ALA A 105 8.29 -5.19 -11.83
C ALA A 105 9.60 -5.74 -11.24
N GLN A 106 9.76 -5.67 -9.91
CA GLN A 106 10.85 -6.33 -9.18
C GLN A 106 10.54 -7.81 -8.85
N GLY A 107 9.41 -8.34 -9.32
CA GLY A 107 9.00 -9.73 -9.05
C GLY A 107 8.41 -9.94 -7.65
N LEU A 108 8.00 -8.88 -6.99
CA LEU A 108 7.35 -8.91 -5.68
C LEU A 108 5.85 -8.75 -5.86
N TRP A 109 5.09 -9.70 -5.34
CA TRP A 109 3.64 -9.70 -5.41
C TRP A 109 3.03 -9.30 -4.07
N VAL A 110 1.91 -8.62 -4.09
CA VAL A 110 1.15 -8.25 -2.90
C VAL A 110 -0.19 -8.95 -2.93
N SER A 111 -0.51 -9.65 -1.86
CA SER A 111 -1.80 -10.31 -1.66
C SER A 111 -2.43 -9.88 -0.34
N THR A 112 -3.73 -10.07 -0.22
CA THR A 112 -4.47 -9.81 1.02
C THR A 112 -4.60 -11.11 1.81
N GLY A 113 -4.54 -11.01 3.15
CA GLY A 113 -4.76 -12.14 4.04
C GLY A 113 -6.03 -12.93 3.70
N LYS A 114 -5.92 -14.24 3.76
CA LYS A 114 -6.97 -15.12 3.26
C LYS A 114 -8.09 -15.37 4.27
N LEU A 115 -7.81 -15.18 5.55
CA LEU A 115 -8.77 -15.48 6.61
C LEU A 115 -9.75 -14.31 6.77
N VAL A 116 -11.04 -14.60 6.62
CA VAL A 116 -12.15 -13.71 6.92
C VAL A 116 -12.81 -14.23 8.20
N TRP A 117 -12.52 -13.64 9.34
CA TRP A 117 -12.83 -14.16 10.66
C TRP A 117 -14.30 -14.53 10.85
N PHE A 118 -15.26 -13.68 10.41
CA PHE A 118 -16.68 -13.93 10.58
C PHE A 118 -17.23 -15.06 9.70
N ARG A 119 -16.47 -15.49 8.66
CA ARG A 119 -16.77 -16.64 7.79
C ARG A 119 -16.11 -17.94 8.26
N ASN A 120 -15.13 -17.82 9.15
CA ASN A 120 -14.29 -18.92 9.60
C ASN A 120 -14.21 -18.98 11.13
N ARG A 121 -15.28 -18.60 11.82
CA ARG A 121 -15.34 -18.61 13.29
C ARG A 121 -15.06 -19.99 13.88
N ASP A 122 -15.47 -21.03 13.19
CA ASP A 122 -15.26 -22.44 13.55
C ASP A 122 -13.78 -22.87 13.53
N LEU A 123 -12.93 -22.09 12.88
CA LEU A 123 -11.48 -22.32 12.86
C LEU A 123 -10.74 -21.61 14.01
N LEU A 124 -11.33 -20.57 14.60
CA LEU A 124 -10.64 -19.69 15.53
C LEU A 124 -10.50 -20.35 16.92
N SER A 125 -9.37 -20.08 17.58
CA SER A 125 -9.08 -20.57 18.92
C SER A 125 -8.29 -19.53 19.73
N GLU A 126 -8.69 -19.29 20.98
CA GLU A 126 -7.98 -18.44 21.92
C GLU A 126 -6.67 -19.10 22.39
N ASN A 127 -6.76 -20.39 22.69
CA ASN A 127 -5.62 -21.18 23.11
C ASN A 127 -4.97 -21.90 21.95
N LYS A 128 -3.66 -22.08 21.98
CA LYS A 128 -2.94 -22.83 20.97
C LYS A 128 -3.43 -24.29 20.92
N PRO A 129 -4.08 -24.72 19.81
CA PRO A 129 -4.43 -26.12 19.65
C PRO A 129 -3.18 -26.98 19.46
N VAL A 130 -3.26 -28.29 19.72
CA VAL A 130 -2.13 -29.22 19.55
C VAL A 130 -1.55 -29.15 18.15
N ASP A 131 -2.40 -29.19 17.13
CA ASP A 131 -2.04 -29.09 15.70
C ASP A 131 -2.53 -27.77 15.08
N GLY A 132 -2.54 -26.69 15.84
CA GLY A 132 -2.99 -25.39 15.39
C GLY A 132 -1.90 -24.52 14.82
N TYR A 133 -2.32 -23.51 14.07
CA TYR A 133 -1.42 -22.57 13.39
C TYR A 133 -1.60 -21.16 13.95
N PRO A 134 -0.55 -20.34 13.94
CA PRO A 134 -0.64 -18.92 14.32
C PRO A 134 -1.63 -18.17 13.42
N LEU A 135 -2.38 -17.24 14.01
CA LEU A 135 -3.22 -16.30 13.30
C LEU A 135 -2.72 -14.88 13.55
N TYR A 136 -2.33 -14.18 12.47
CA TYR A 136 -1.86 -12.81 12.54
C TYR A 136 -2.99 -11.84 12.17
N TRP A 137 -3.22 -10.89 13.08
CA TRP A 137 -4.06 -9.72 12.90
C TRP A 137 -3.22 -8.47 12.63
N ALA A 138 -3.87 -7.36 12.28
CA ALA A 138 -3.20 -6.07 12.21
C ALA A 138 -2.56 -5.67 13.55
N ASP A 139 -3.16 -6.07 14.65
CA ASP A 139 -2.70 -5.79 16.00
C ASP A 139 -1.37 -6.50 16.37
N ASN A 140 -1.01 -7.55 15.62
CA ASN A 140 0.30 -8.21 15.77
C ASN A 140 1.46 -7.40 15.19
N GLN A 141 1.21 -6.29 14.48
CA GLN A 141 2.26 -5.37 14.05
C GLN A 141 2.76 -4.56 15.25
N ASN A 142 4.03 -4.72 15.56
CA ASN A 142 4.71 -4.07 16.68
C ASN A 142 5.91 -3.29 16.14
N GLY A 143 5.69 -2.05 15.71
CA GLY A 143 6.69 -1.26 15.01
C GLY A 143 7.15 -1.94 13.71
N LEU A 144 8.46 -2.08 13.52
CA LEU A 144 9.05 -2.71 12.33
C LEU A 144 8.99 -4.25 12.34
N MET A 145 8.48 -4.86 13.40
CA MET A 145 8.42 -6.32 13.55
C MET A 145 6.98 -6.77 13.83
N THR A 146 6.75 -8.07 13.73
CA THR A 146 5.53 -8.67 14.26
C THR A 146 5.81 -9.38 15.57
N GLN A 147 4.81 -9.43 16.43
CA GLN A 147 4.81 -10.20 17.65
C GLN A 147 3.64 -11.18 17.66
N HIS A 148 3.91 -12.42 18.04
CA HIS A 148 2.88 -13.45 18.17
C HIS A 148 3.28 -14.49 19.24
N PRO A 149 2.37 -14.88 20.14
CA PRO A 149 1.09 -14.23 20.39
C PRO A 149 1.25 -12.84 21.02
N ILE A 150 0.15 -12.08 21.05
CA ILE A 150 0.04 -10.82 21.78
C ILE A 150 -1.07 -10.94 22.83
N GLU A 151 -1.04 -10.10 23.85
CA GLU A 151 -2.11 -9.97 24.80
C GLU A 151 -3.24 -9.11 24.21
N CYS A 152 -4.36 -9.73 23.85
CA CYS A 152 -5.53 -9.07 23.31
C CYS A 152 -6.78 -9.96 23.44
N ASP A 153 -7.97 -9.36 23.28
CA ASP A 153 -9.27 -10.04 23.36
C ASP A 153 -9.66 -10.78 22.08
N ARG A 154 -8.66 -11.25 21.30
CA ARG A 154 -8.91 -11.96 20.03
C ARG A 154 -8.23 -13.31 20.02
N GLU A 155 -8.82 -14.21 19.28
CA GLU A 155 -8.23 -15.52 19.01
C GLU A 155 -6.91 -15.33 18.25
N GLN A 156 -5.86 -15.97 18.76
CA GLN A 156 -4.51 -15.87 18.18
C GLN A 156 -4.11 -17.11 17.38
N TRP A 157 -5.02 -18.07 17.27
CA TRP A 157 -4.73 -19.36 16.65
C TRP A 157 -5.87 -19.81 15.74
N VAL A 158 -5.54 -20.69 14.79
CA VAL A 158 -6.52 -21.47 14.03
C VAL A 158 -6.28 -22.95 14.22
N THR A 159 -7.36 -23.74 14.17
CA THR A 159 -7.31 -25.19 14.27
C THR A 159 -6.70 -25.82 13.02
N SER A 160 -6.35 -27.11 13.07
CA SER A 160 -5.84 -27.88 11.94
C SER A 160 -6.77 -27.90 10.72
N ASN A 161 -8.09 -27.74 10.91
CA ASN A 161 -9.08 -27.63 9.83
C ASN A 161 -8.83 -26.41 8.90
N ALA A 162 -7.98 -25.49 9.30
CA ALA A 162 -7.57 -24.36 8.46
C ALA A 162 -6.86 -24.80 7.15
N THR A 163 -6.21 -25.97 7.16
CA THR A 163 -5.57 -26.58 5.98
C THR A 163 -6.58 -26.83 4.88
N ASP A 164 -7.74 -27.40 5.22
CA ASP A 164 -8.80 -27.77 4.25
C ASP A 164 -9.50 -26.53 3.66
N ARG A 165 -9.47 -25.40 4.37
CA ARG A 165 -10.07 -24.14 3.92
C ARG A 165 -9.13 -23.28 3.06
N ASN A 166 -7.89 -23.72 2.83
CA ASN A 166 -6.87 -22.96 2.06
C ASN A 166 -6.67 -21.52 2.57
N VAL A 167 -6.75 -21.32 3.87
CA VAL A 167 -6.53 -20.02 4.52
C VAL A 167 -5.10 -19.83 5.02
N LEU A 168 -4.30 -20.90 5.04
CA LEU A 168 -2.92 -20.86 5.47
C LEU A 168 -1.99 -20.28 4.41
N LEU A 169 -0.92 -19.68 4.90
CA LEU A 169 0.23 -19.21 4.15
C LEU A 169 1.44 -20.09 4.50
N PRO A 170 2.35 -20.34 3.54
CA PRO A 170 3.54 -21.12 3.81
C PRO A 170 4.42 -20.53 4.91
N ALA A 171 5.12 -21.38 5.66
CA ALA A 171 6.18 -20.97 6.56
C ALA A 171 7.24 -20.15 5.81
N GLY A 172 7.83 -19.14 6.48
CA GLY A 172 8.87 -18.29 5.91
C GLY A 172 8.73 -16.83 6.28
N ASP A 173 9.35 -15.98 5.48
CA ASP A 173 9.52 -14.55 5.75
C ASP A 173 8.66 -13.69 4.81
N TYR A 174 8.10 -12.65 5.36
CA TYR A 174 7.19 -11.73 4.68
C TYR A 174 7.38 -10.30 5.16
N CYS A 175 7.03 -9.34 4.32
CA CYS A 175 6.71 -7.99 4.75
C CYS A 175 5.19 -7.87 4.76
N ILE A 176 4.60 -7.56 5.89
CA ILE A 176 3.16 -7.35 6.02
C ILE A 176 2.85 -5.85 6.11
N VAL A 177 1.69 -5.48 5.57
CA VAL A 177 1.23 -4.09 5.56
C VAL A 177 -0.22 -4.05 6.02
N ASN A 178 -0.55 -3.15 6.93
CA ASN A 178 -1.93 -2.94 7.36
C ASN A 178 -2.80 -2.52 6.16
N ARG A 179 -3.98 -3.12 6.02
CA ARG A 179 -4.91 -2.84 4.92
C ARG A 179 -5.81 -1.64 5.18
N PHE A 180 -5.91 -1.18 6.41
CA PHE A 180 -6.75 -0.03 6.76
C PHE A 180 -5.92 1.04 7.45
N SER A 181 -5.92 2.22 6.87
CA SER A 181 -5.34 3.42 7.45
C SER A 181 -6.09 4.65 6.94
N ALA A 182 -6.40 5.59 7.82
CA ALA A 182 -7.06 6.82 7.41
C ALA A 182 -6.06 7.78 6.74
N LYS A 183 -6.53 8.61 5.80
CA LYS A 183 -5.69 9.62 5.13
C LYS A 183 -5.10 10.63 6.12
N GLU A 184 -5.80 10.84 7.22
CA GLU A 184 -5.46 11.74 8.31
C GLU A 184 -4.41 11.20 9.28
N GLN A 185 -4.11 9.90 9.23
CA GLN A 185 -3.04 9.31 10.02
C GLN A 185 -1.67 9.82 9.55
N LEU A 186 -0.72 9.89 10.48
CA LEU A 186 0.64 10.34 10.21
C LEU A 186 1.30 9.52 9.08
N HIS A 187 1.10 8.21 9.11
CA HIS A 187 1.52 7.28 8.06
C HIS A 187 0.35 6.44 7.58
N ARG A 188 0.31 6.19 6.26
CA ARG A 188 -0.67 5.33 5.61
C ARG A 188 -0.16 3.90 5.49
N ILE A 189 1.14 3.75 5.27
CA ILE A 189 1.80 2.45 5.13
C ILE A 189 2.42 2.09 6.48
N HIS A 190 1.87 1.07 7.12
CA HIS A 190 2.41 0.45 8.32
C HIS A 190 2.96 -0.91 7.92
N ALA A 191 4.27 -0.97 7.72
CA ALA A 191 4.97 -2.18 7.31
C ALA A 191 5.70 -2.83 8.48
N SER A 192 5.61 -4.16 8.60
CA SER A 192 6.32 -4.93 9.62
C SER A 192 6.87 -6.22 9.02
N TYR A 193 8.02 -6.64 9.49
CA TYR A 193 8.62 -7.93 9.16
C TYR A 193 7.94 -9.04 9.93
N LEU A 194 7.53 -10.09 9.22
CA LEU A 194 6.98 -11.32 9.77
C LEU A 194 7.87 -12.50 9.39
N SER A 195 8.24 -13.32 10.38
CA SER A 195 8.89 -14.60 10.19
C SER A 195 8.12 -15.69 10.93
N SER A 196 7.82 -16.78 10.24
CA SER A 196 7.15 -17.91 10.85
C SER A 196 7.82 -19.22 10.39
N ASN A 197 8.15 -20.07 11.36
CA ASN A 197 8.74 -21.39 11.10
C ASN A 197 7.68 -22.46 10.76
N VAL A 198 6.41 -22.12 10.85
CA VAL A 198 5.27 -22.97 10.54
C VAL A 198 4.29 -22.22 9.63
N GLU A 199 3.42 -22.95 8.96
CA GLU A 199 2.31 -22.32 8.26
C GLU A 199 1.47 -21.48 9.21
N PHE A 200 0.84 -20.43 8.69
CA PHE A 200 0.06 -19.49 9.50
C PHE A 200 -1.12 -18.92 8.73
N ALA A 201 -2.10 -18.40 9.43
CA ALA A 201 -3.19 -17.63 8.84
C ALA A 201 -2.93 -16.13 9.01
N ALA A 202 -3.38 -15.34 8.03
CA ALA A 202 -3.40 -13.88 8.10
C ALA A 202 -4.81 -13.37 7.85
N ASP A 203 -5.28 -12.47 8.73
CA ASP A 203 -6.58 -11.81 8.58
C ASP A 203 -6.64 -10.96 7.31
N ASN A 204 -7.84 -10.83 6.76
CA ASN A 204 -8.08 -10.05 5.54
C ASN A 204 -7.92 -8.53 5.71
N LYS A 205 -7.59 -8.07 6.90
CA LYS A 205 -7.17 -6.69 7.19
C LYS A 205 -5.64 -6.48 7.08
N LEU A 206 -4.90 -7.51 6.70
CA LEU A 206 -3.49 -7.45 6.36
C LEU A 206 -3.29 -7.69 4.87
N ASN A 207 -2.32 -6.97 4.30
CA ASN A 207 -1.66 -7.34 3.06
C ASN A 207 -0.31 -7.97 3.40
N TYR A 208 0.14 -8.91 2.57
CA TYR A 208 1.46 -9.51 2.69
C TYR A 208 2.17 -9.48 1.36
N ILE A 209 3.47 -9.22 1.40
CA ILE A 209 4.33 -9.15 0.22
C ILE A 209 5.14 -10.44 0.17
N HIS A 210 5.18 -11.03 -1.03
CA HIS A 210 5.77 -12.34 -1.28
C HIS A 210 6.32 -12.43 -2.69
N GLN A 211 7.10 -13.46 -2.98
CA GLN A 211 7.42 -13.85 -4.35
C GLN A 211 6.29 -14.73 -4.92
N GLY A 212 6.26 -14.91 -6.21
CA GLY A 212 5.28 -15.72 -6.89
C GLY A 212 4.23 -14.90 -7.63
N THR A 213 2.97 -15.29 -7.50
CA THR A 213 1.87 -14.72 -8.29
C THR A 213 0.58 -14.62 -7.45
N SER A 214 -0.51 -14.12 -8.05
CA SER A 214 -1.83 -14.14 -7.43
C SER A 214 -2.33 -15.53 -7.04
N ARG A 215 -1.78 -16.60 -7.63
CA ARG A 215 -2.20 -18.00 -7.41
C ARG A 215 -1.23 -18.79 -6.52
N LYS A 216 0.02 -18.37 -6.43
CA LYS A 216 1.07 -19.10 -5.71
C LYS A 216 1.85 -18.15 -4.82
N THR A 217 1.75 -18.33 -3.51
CA THR A 217 2.55 -17.64 -2.51
C THR A 217 3.89 -18.36 -2.32
N ILE A 218 4.97 -17.62 -2.46
CA ILE A 218 6.34 -18.07 -2.16
C ILE A 218 6.90 -17.05 -1.16
N PRO A 219 7.36 -17.47 0.04
CA PRO A 219 7.97 -16.56 1.00
C PRO A 219 9.13 -15.77 0.41
N LEU A 220 9.45 -14.65 1.00
CA LEU A 220 10.61 -13.85 0.65
C LEU A 220 11.89 -14.48 1.24
N ASN A 221 13.03 -14.08 0.71
CA ASN A 221 14.28 -14.21 1.46
C ASN A 221 14.21 -13.26 2.68
N SER A 222 14.72 -13.69 3.83
CA SER A 222 14.67 -12.94 5.10
C SER A 222 15.23 -11.52 4.96
N ASP A 223 16.40 -11.37 4.32
CA ASP A 223 17.01 -10.05 4.13
C ASP A 223 16.17 -9.16 3.22
N VAL A 224 15.56 -9.73 2.16
CA VAL A 224 14.66 -8.97 1.28
C VAL A 224 13.43 -8.50 2.06
N ALA A 225 12.83 -9.35 2.89
CA ALA A 225 11.67 -9.00 3.70
C ALA A 225 11.98 -7.89 4.70
N ARG A 226 13.12 -7.98 5.38
CA ARG A 226 13.60 -6.97 6.35
C ARG A 226 13.90 -5.63 5.68
N GLY A 227 14.65 -5.65 4.57
CA GLY A 227 14.97 -4.43 3.82
C GLY A 227 13.73 -3.78 3.23
N LEU A 228 12.77 -4.57 2.75
CA LEU A 228 11.50 -4.08 2.25
C LEU A 228 10.66 -3.44 3.36
N THR A 229 10.67 -4.00 4.56
CA THR A 229 10.00 -3.40 5.72
C THR A 229 10.57 -2.02 6.02
N LEU A 230 11.89 -1.87 6.06
CA LEU A 230 12.53 -0.59 6.29
C LEU A 230 12.20 0.41 5.18
N TRP A 231 12.25 -0.03 3.91
CA TRP A 231 11.92 0.80 2.75
C TRP A 231 10.49 1.33 2.78
N LEU A 232 9.52 0.44 3.01
CA LEU A 232 8.10 0.80 3.03
C LEU A 232 7.71 1.67 4.24
N SER A 233 8.54 1.68 5.29
CA SER A 233 8.34 2.52 6.47
C SER A 233 8.87 3.95 6.30
N THR A 234 9.42 4.32 5.13
CA THR A 234 9.95 5.67 4.89
C THR A 234 8.84 6.68 4.56
N THR A 235 9.07 7.92 4.96
CA THR A 235 8.18 9.05 4.63
C THR A 235 8.05 9.26 3.12
N ILE A 236 9.12 9.03 2.35
CA ILE A 236 9.08 9.23 0.89
C ILE A 236 8.12 8.25 0.21
N ILE A 237 8.07 7.00 0.66
CA ILE A 237 7.16 5.98 0.14
C ILE A 237 5.72 6.23 0.60
N ASP A 238 5.52 6.65 1.85
CA ASP A 238 4.20 7.03 2.33
C ASP A 238 3.62 8.21 1.53
N ASN A 239 4.44 9.24 1.28
CA ASN A 239 4.06 10.39 0.46
C ASN A 239 3.74 9.98 -0.99
N TRP A 240 4.51 9.07 -1.57
CA TRP A 240 4.23 8.54 -2.91
C TRP A 240 2.88 7.79 -2.94
N TYR A 241 2.62 6.94 -1.94
CA TYR A 241 1.36 6.20 -1.84
C TYR A 241 0.15 7.13 -1.72
N ARG A 242 0.27 8.23 -0.97
CA ARG A 242 -0.79 9.23 -0.82
C ARG A 242 -1.21 9.87 -2.13
N GLN A 243 -0.34 9.90 -3.13
CA GLN A 243 -0.65 10.46 -4.44
C GLN A 243 -1.63 9.59 -5.24
N ILE A 244 -1.66 8.29 -5.00
CA ILE A 244 -2.50 7.35 -5.75
C ILE A 244 -3.73 6.86 -4.98
N SER A 245 -3.74 6.98 -3.66
CA SER A 245 -4.80 6.44 -2.81
C SER A 245 -5.30 7.44 -1.77
N GLY A 246 -6.54 7.88 -1.95
CA GLY A 246 -7.28 8.72 -0.99
C GLY A 246 -8.28 7.93 -0.13
N SER A 247 -8.49 6.63 -0.41
CA SER A 247 -9.41 5.78 0.36
C SER A 247 -8.81 5.34 1.69
N THR A 248 -9.63 4.91 2.64
CA THR A 248 -9.15 4.32 3.90
C THR A 248 -8.53 2.94 3.73
N GLN A 249 -8.73 2.29 2.58
CA GLN A 249 -8.13 1.00 2.28
C GLN A 249 -6.77 1.17 1.61
N VAL A 250 -5.79 0.42 2.08
CA VAL A 250 -4.50 0.22 1.44
C VAL A 250 -4.61 -1.04 0.58
N ASN A 251 -4.89 -0.84 -0.72
CA ASN A 251 -5.16 -1.97 -1.60
C ASN A 251 -3.88 -2.64 -2.09
N ALA A 252 -3.91 -3.96 -2.22
CA ALA A 252 -2.78 -4.74 -2.74
C ALA A 252 -2.39 -4.30 -4.18
N THR A 253 -3.36 -3.90 -5.01
CA THR A 253 -3.11 -3.38 -6.37
C THR A 253 -2.33 -2.08 -6.36
N ASP A 254 -2.62 -1.20 -5.41
CA ASP A 254 -1.95 0.10 -5.28
C ASP A 254 -0.52 -0.12 -4.76
N LEU A 255 -0.35 -1.01 -3.76
CA LEU A 255 0.96 -1.36 -3.21
C LEU A 255 1.90 -1.96 -4.28
N ARG A 256 1.39 -2.75 -5.24
CA ARG A 256 2.23 -3.30 -6.33
C ARG A 256 2.89 -2.24 -7.20
N GLN A 257 2.33 -1.03 -7.23
CA GLN A 257 2.87 0.09 -8.01
C GLN A 257 3.93 0.90 -7.25
N LEU A 258 4.13 0.64 -5.94
CA LEU A 258 5.14 1.35 -5.15
C LEU A 258 6.53 1.19 -5.76
N PRO A 259 7.30 2.28 -5.87
CA PRO A 259 8.72 2.21 -6.24
C PRO A 259 9.46 1.31 -5.26
N CYS A 260 10.32 0.46 -5.78
CA CYS A 260 11.03 -0.54 -5.00
C CYS A 260 12.50 -0.64 -5.43
N PRO A 261 13.44 -0.63 -4.49
CA PRO A 261 14.85 -0.89 -4.75
C PRO A 261 15.08 -2.28 -5.36
N SER A 262 16.24 -2.48 -5.95
CA SER A 262 16.64 -3.80 -6.41
C SER A 262 16.78 -4.78 -5.23
N LYS A 263 16.79 -6.08 -5.53
CA LYS A 263 16.97 -7.12 -4.52
C LYS A 263 18.28 -6.91 -3.72
N GLU A 264 19.34 -6.53 -4.39
CA GLU A 264 20.65 -6.25 -3.78
C GLU A 264 20.60 -5.05 -2.83
N GLN A 265 19.90 -4.00 -3.23
CA GLN A 265 19.70 -2.82 -2.39
C GLN A 265 18.79 -3.14 -1.17
N LEU A 266 17.76 -3.97 -1.34
CA LEU A 266 16.94 -4.45 -0.21
C LEU A 266 17.77 -5.26 0.78
N ILE A 267 18.68 -6.14 0.30
CA ILE A 267 19.61 -6.86 1.17
C ILE A 267 20.57 -5.90 1.90
N GLN A 268 21.01 -4.82 1.26
CA GLN A 268 21.81 -3.80 1.94
C GLN A 268 20.98 -3.08 3.02
N LEU A 269 19.73 -2.72 2.73
CA LEU A 269 18.82 -2.10 3.68
C LEU A 269 18.54 -3.02 4.89
N SER A 270 18.47 -4.33 4.70
CA SER A 270 18.21 -5.28 5.80
C SER A 270 19.27 -5.20 6.91
N ARG A 271 20.52 -4.92 6.55
CA ARG A 271 21.65 -4.76 7.48
C ARG A 271 21.57 -3.48 8.28
N LEU A 272 20.79 -2.53 7.81
CA LEU A 272 20.58 -1.22 8.41
C LEU A 272 19.26 -1.16 9.20
N LEU A 273 18.48 -2.25 9.24
CA LEU A 273 17.24 -2.30 10.00
C LEU A 273 17.54 -2.01 11.47
N PRO A 274 16.94 -0.97 12.08
CA PRO A 274 17.18 -0.65 13.46
C PRO A 274 16.90 -1.84 14.39
N THR A 275 17.71 -2.01 15.43
CA THR A 275 17.47 -3.00 16.48
C THR A 275 16.30 -2.59 17.37
N ASP A 276 16.10 -1.27 17.54
CA ASP A 276 14.89 -0.74 18.14
C ASP A 276 13.74 -0.81 17.12
N ILE A 277 12.78 -1.65 17.41
CA ILE A 277 11.59 -1.85 16.57
C ILE A 277 10.68 -0.61 16.52
N TYR A 278 10.81 0.30 17.47
CA TYR A 278 10.11 1.59 17.54
C TYR A 278 10.99 2.75 17.07
N ALA A 279 11.93 2.48 16.18
CA ALA A 279 12.80 3.52 15.64
C ALA A 279 12.00 4.75 15.19
N SER A 280 12.51 5.93 15.53
CA SER A 280 11.84 7.17 15.13
C SER A 280 11.80 7.31 13.61
N GLN A 281 10.76 7.96 13.08
CA GLN A 281 10.63 8.20 11.64
C GLN A 281 11.87 8.89 11.06
N SER A 282 12.44 9.86 11.78
CA SER A 282 13.66 10.55 11.37
C SER A 282 14.85 9.59 11.21
N LEU A 283 14.98 8.62 12.13
CA LEU A 283 16.05 7.61 12.03
C LEU A 283 15.84 6.70 10.82
N ILE A 284 14.62 6.25 10.57
CA ILE A 284 14.27 5.44 9.39
C ILE A 284 14.61 6.19 8.10
N ASP A 285 14.15 7.43 7.97
CA ASP A 285 14.37 8.25 6.77
C ASP A 285 15.85 8.58 6.55
N GLN A 286 16.59 8.87 7.62
CA GLN A 286 18.04 9.12 7.56
C GLN A 286 18.81 7.85 7.16
N THR A 287 18.46 6.72 7.72
CA THR A 287 19.10 5.44 7.43
C THR A 287 18.96 5.08 5.95
N VAL A 288 17.74 5.15 5.43
CA VAL A 288 17.47 4.85 4.02
C VAL A 288 18.08 5.92 3.11
N GLY A 289 17.91 7.20 3.45
CA GLY A 289 18.47 8.31 2.70
C GLY A 289 20.01 8.25 2.59
N GLY A 290 20.68 7.77 3.64
CA GLY A 290 22.12 7.55 3.66
C GLY A 290 22.58 6.50 2.64
N LEU A 291 21.86 5.38 2.52
CA LEU A 291 22.20 4.34 1.54
C LEU A 291 22.09 4.84 0.09
N PHE A 292 21.07 5.63 -0.20
CA PHE A 292 20.83 6.17 -1.54
C PHE A 292 21.48 7.55 -1.78
N SER A 293 22.31 8.02 -0.85
CA SER A 293 22.98 9.32 -0.94
C SER A 293 22.02 10.49 -1.18
N TRP A 294 20.79 10.39 -0.64
CA TRP A 294 19.84 11.49 -0.71
C TRP A 294 20.27 12.59 0.25
N THR A 295 20.75 13.69 -0.29
CA THR A 295 21.03 14.87 0.51
C THR A 295 19.75 15.37 1.17
N LYS A 296 19.82 15.80 2.44
CA LYS A 296 18.71 16.50 3.09
C LYS A 296 18.32 17.66 2.15
N ALA A 297 17.07 17.66 1.71
CA ALA A 297 16.51 18.88 1.16
C ALA A 297 16.60 19.93 2.26
N SER A 298 17.44 20.93 2.01
CA SER A 298 17.67 22.09 2.87
C SER A 298 16.41 22.93 2.99
#